data_357792be9a5c4a36d8f15dd98d9d83b1
#
_entry.id   357792be9a5c4a36d8f15dd98d9d83b1
#
_cell.length_a   1.000
_cell.length_b   1.000
_cell.length_c   1.000
_cell.angle_alpha   90.00
_cell.angle_beta   90.00
_cell.angle_gamma   90.00
#
_symmetry.space_group_name_H-M   'P 1'
#
loop_
_entity.id
_entity.type
_entity.pdbx_description
1 polymer ?
#
loop_
_entity_poly.entity_id
_entity_poly.type
_entity_poly.pdbx_seq_one_letter_code
_entity_poly.pdbx_strand_id
1 'polypeptide(L)'
;MAEAKLTVLQMLPALESGGVERGTLEVAQALVDHGCRAMVMSAGGRLTGPLQSCGAEHYTWPIGTKSLKTLFLVRRLRRFLTEQQVDIVHARSRVPAWIAWLAWRGMPALTRPRFVTTVHGLYGVNHYSRIMVRGERIIAVSDTVRDYILHAWPETSPALIRVIPRGVDGGHYPFAYQPDAAWRQNFEQSFPIAGKLLLTLPGRITRLKGHEDFIEIVRRLKKRGMPVYGLIVGGATASKQRYLAKLQYRIRTLGLQDDIAFTGQRDDLKNILAISNLVLSLSRQPESFGRTTLEALRLGIPVAGYAHGGVAEILHAIYPAGLLEQDQIDKTVMRIAQLLAQPVAVPQGDFYPLQAMLDSTLDLYKDLFLAPRRPNA
;
A
#
# COMPACT_ATOMS: atom_id res chain seq x y z
N MET A 1 25.89 -11.71 -27.27
CA MET A 1 25.09 -10.50 -27.54
C MET A 1 24.85 -9.82 -26.21
N ALA A 2 25.27 -8.57 -26.04
CA ALA A 2 24.95 -7.82 -24.81
C ALA A 2 23.42 -7.73 -24.70
N GLU A 3 22.85 -8.21 -23.59
CA GLU A 3 21.41 -8.02 -23.32
C GLU A 3 21.09 -6.53 -23.39
N ALA A 4 20.15 -6.16 -24.26
CA ALA A 4 19.76 -4.76 -24.41
C ALA A 4 19.25 -4.26 -23.07
N LYS A 5 19.92 -3.26 -22.52
CA LYS A 5 19.65 -2.69 -21.21
C LYS A 5 18.29 -2.00 -21.20
N LEU A 6 17.28 -2.65 -20.61
CA LEU A 6 15.90 -2.16 -20.57
C LEU A 6 15.81 -0.81 -19.84
N THR A 7 15.17 0.20 -20.43
CA THR A 7 14.92 1.51 -19.84
C THR A 7 13.45 1.63 -19.41
N VAL A 8 13.20 1.72 -18.11
CA VAL A 8 11.85 1.77 -17.52
C VAL A 8 11.61 3.11 -16.84
N LEU A 9 10.56 3.82 -17.23
CA LEU A 9 10.07 5.03 -16.58
C LEU A 9 8.85 4.75 -15.73
N GLN A 10 8.97 4.80 -14.40
CA GLN A 10 7.85 4.77 -13.48
C GLN A 10 7.32 6.19 -13.23
N MET A 11 6.00 6.37 -13.25
CA MET A 11 5.36 7.69 -13.10
C MET A 11 4.33 7.67 -11.96
N LEU A 12 4.51 8.57 -10.97
CA LEU A 12 3.62 8.73 -9.82
C LEU A 12 3.54 10.20 -9.38
N PRO A 13 2.52 10.62 -8.57
CA PRO A 13 2.33 12.03 -8.22
C PRO A 13 3.47 12.63 -7.41
N ALA A 14 3.93 11.93 -6.37
CA ALA A 14 4.98 12.35 -5.44
C ALA A 14 5.68 11.13 -4.84
N LEU A 15 6.83 11.35 -4.18
CA LEU A 15 7.63 10.34 -3.48
C LEU A 15 7.67 10.63 -1.96
N GLU A 16 6.50 10.80 -1.34
CA GLU A 16 6.42 11.15 0.09
C GLU A 16 6.46 9.90 0.98
N SER A 17 5.31 9.31 1.23
CA SER A 17 5.19 8.10 2.04
C SER A 17 3.90 7.36 1.71
N GLY A 18 4.02 6.06 1.55
CA GLY A 18 2.86 5.21 1.24
C GLY A 18 3.29 3.93 0.53
N GLY A 19 2.35 3.03 0.35
CA GLY A 19 2.62 1.74 -0.29
C GLY A 19 2.96 1.87 -1.79
N VAL A 20 2.46 2.88 -2.49
CA VAL A 20 2.76 3.12 -3.91
C VAL A 20 4.20 3.62 -4.06
N GLU A 21 4.57 4.62 -3.26
CA GLU A 21 5.87 5.26 -3.27
C GLU A 21 6.97 4.27 -2.89
N ARG A 22 6.77 3.50 -1.80
CA ARG A 22 7.69 2.45 -1.38
C ARG A 22 7.84 1.37 -2.46
N GLY A 23 6.74 0.87 -3.03
CA GLY A 23 6.80 -0.11 -4.12
C GLY A 23 7.43 0.45 -5.42
N THR A 24 7.43 1.77 -5.63
CA THR A 24 8.16 2.39 -6.74
C THR A 24 9.66 2.35 -6.51
N LEU A 25 10.09 2.64 -5.28
CA LEU A 25 11.49 2.56 -4.87
C LEU A 25 12.01 1.11 -4.95
N GLU A 26 11.24 0.15 -4.41
CA GLU A 26 11.56 -1.28 -4.45
C GLU A 26 11.77 -1.79 -5.89
N VAL A 27 10.86 -1.44 -6.81
CA VAL A 27 10.98 -1.81 -8.23
C VAL A 27 12.13 -1.08 -8.92
N ALA A 28 12.40 0.19 -8.57
CA ALA A 28 13.52 0.94 -9.14
C ALA A 28 14.86 0.33 -8.73
N GLN A 29 15.02 -0.04 -7.45
CA GLN A 29 16.21 -0.76 -6.96
C GLN A 29 16.40 -2.08 -7.72
N ALA A 30 15.35 -2.91 -7.81
CA ALA A 30 15.43 -4.18 -8.51
C ALA A 30 15.82 -4.02 -9.99
N LEU A 31 15.32 -2.99 -10.68
CA LEU A 31 15.72 -2.68 -12.05
C LEU A 31 17.23 -2.37 -12.13
N VAL A 32 17.75 -1.56 -11.21
CA VAL A 32 19.18 -1.21 -11.17
C VAL A 32 20.03 -2.46 -10.88
N ASP A 33 19.63 -3.27 -9.91
CA ASP A 33 20.32 -4.51 -9.54
C ASP A 33 20.42 -5.51 -10.72
N HIS A 34 19.41 -5.49 -11.61
CA HIS A 34 19.39 -6.29 -12.85
C HIS A 34 20.03 -5.57 -14.05
N GLY A 35 20.77 -4.48 -13.82
CA GLY A 35 21.47 -3.76 -14.88
C GLY A 35 20.58 -2.95 -15.80
N CYS A 36 19.29 -2.78 -15.50
CA CYS A 36 18.36 -1.96 -16.25
C CYS A 36 18.50 -0.47 -15.89
N ARG A 37 18.10 0.41 -16.79
CA ARG A 37 18.02 1.84 -16.50
C ARG A 37 16.68 2.15 -15.83
N ALA A 38 16.70 2.47 -14.55
CA ALA A 38 15.53 2.80 -13.77
C ALA A 38 15.33 4.31 -13.69
N MET A 39 14.21 4.79 -14.20
CA MET A 39 13.82 6.21 -14.20
C MET A 39 12.51 6.39 -13.43
N VAL A 40 12.42 7.41 -12.58
CA VAL A 40 11.20 7.75 -11.86
C VAL A 40 10.87 9.23 -12.08
N MET A 41 9.63 9.51 -12.45
CA MET A 41 9.12 10.86 -12.64
C MET A 41 8.01 11.16 -11.62
N SER A 42 8.18 12.21 -10.83
CA SER A 42 7.23 12.65 -9.81
C SER A 42 7.42 14.14 -9.47
N ALA A 43 6.59 14.69 -8.59
CA ALA A 43 6.80 16.05 -8.07
C ALA A 43 7.90 16.14 -6.99
N GLY A 44 8.63 15.05 -6.74
CA GLY A 44 9.62 14.95 -5.66
C GLY A 44 8.99 14.43 -4.37
N GLY A 45 9.73 14.55 -3.26
CA GLY A 45 9.33 14.12 -1.92
C GLY A 45 10.50 13.48 -1.16
N ARG A 46 10.26 13.09 0.09
CA ARG A 46 11.28 12.60 1.01
C ARG A 46 11.99 11.30 0.57
N LEU A 47 11.36 10.52 -0.32
CA LEU A 47 11.95 9.29 -0.86
C LEU A 47 12.82 9.52 -2.11
N THR A 48 12.99 10.77 -2.55
CA THR A 48 13.85 11.09 -3.71
C THR A 48 15.32 10.77 -3.42
N GLY A 49 15.82 11.13 -2.23
CA GLY A 49 17.18 10.81 -1.82
C GLY A 49 17.47 9.30 -1.82
N PRO A 50 16.69 8.48 -1.08
CA PRO A 50 16.81 7.03 -1.13
C PRO A 50 16.71 6.44 -2.54
N LEU A 51 15.83 6.97 -3.40
CA LEU A 51 15.71 6.53 -4.79
C LEU A 51 17.01 6.78 -5.58
N GLN A 52 17.61 7.95 -5.46
CA GLN A 52 18.86 8.29 -6.14
C GLN A 52 20.05 7.49 -5.58
N SER A 53 20.05 7.24 -4.27
CA SER A 53 21.08 6.43 -3.62
C SER A 53 21.11 4.99 -4.11
N CYS A 54 19.99 4.45 -4.60
CA CYS A 54 19.97 3.13 -5.21
C CYS A 54 20.40 3.11 -6.69
N GLY A 55 20.83 4.25 -7.26
CA GLY A 55 21.27 4.36 -8.65
C GLY A 55 20.16 4.63 -9.66
N ALA A 56 18.92 4.87 -9.22
CA ALA A 56 17.83 5.25 -10.10
C ALA A 56 17.81 6.75 -10.39
N GLU A 57 17.38 7.12 -11.58
CA GLU A 57 17.28 8.51 -12.01
C GLU A 57 15.92 9.11 -11.58
N HIS A 58 15.94 10.32 -11.00
CA HIS A 58 14.72 11.03 -10.66
C HIS A 58 14.53 12.29 -11.53
N TYR A 59 13.31 12.44 -12.07
CA TYR A 59 12.88 13.60 -12.85
C TYR A 59 11.74 14.33 -12.15
N THR A 60 12.01 15.55 -11.67
CA THR A 60 11.01 16.35 -10.94
C THR A 60 10.07 17.06 -11.92
N TRP A 61 8.84 16.55 -12.07
CA TRP A 61 7.80 17.14 -12.90
C TRP A 61 6.46 17.20 -12.14
N PRO A 62 5.63 18.26 -12.34
CA PRO A 62 4.36 18.43 -11.62
C PRO A 62 3.25 17.53 -12.20
N ILE A 63 3.51 16.24 -12.36
CA ILE A 63 2.60 15.26 -13.00
C ILE A 63 1.48 14.77 -12.08
N GLY A 64 1.44 15.19 -10.83
CA GLY A 64 0.37 14.88 -9.87
C GLY A 64 -0.76 15.89 -9.83
N THR A 65 -0.60 17.05 -10.45
CA THR A 65 -1.52 18.18 -10.35
C THR A 65 -2.68 18.05 -11.35
N LYS A 66 -3.93 18.18 -10.87
CA LYS A 66 -5.12 18.24 -11.72
C LYS A 66 -5.28 19.68 -12.26
N SER A 67 -4.66 19.98 -13.38
CA SER A 67 -4.72 21.31 -14.01
C SER A 67 -4.68 21.18 -15.53
N LEU A 68 -5.33 22.10 -16.24
CA LEU A 68 -5.21 22.20 -17.72
C LEU A 68 -3.75 22.40 -18.16
N LYS A 69 -2.93 23.06 -17.33
CA LYS A 69 -1.49 23.20 -17.59
C LYS A 69 -0.77 21.84 -17.70
N THR A 70 -1.33 20.80 -17.11
CA THR A 70 -0.79 19.44 -17.20
C THR A 70 -0.83 18.88 -18.63
N LEU A 71 -1.71 19.40 -19.49
CA LEU A 71 -1.77 19.03 -20.92
C LEU A 71 -0.52 19.47 -21.69
N PHE A 72 0.14 20.58 -21.30
CA PHE A 72 1.42 20.98 -21.90
C PHE A 72 2.53 19.96 -21.63
N LEU A 73 2.43 19.18 -20.54
CA LEU A 73 3.39 18.13 -20.22
C LEU A 73 3.32 16.97 -21.22
N VAL A 74 2.18 16.77 -21.92
CA VAL A 74 2.00 15.68 -22.89
C VAL A 74 3.04 15.77 -24.03
N ARG A 75 3.18 16.93 -24.66
CA ARG A 75 4.17 17.15 -25.74
C ARG A 75 5.61 17.00 -25.22
N ARG A 76 5.87 17.59 -24.05
CA ARG A 76 7.18 17.50 -23.40
C ARG A 76 7.53 16.05 -23.03
N LEU A 77 6.56 15.29 -22.50
CA LEU A 77 6.75 13.88 -22.18
C LEU A 77 7.02 13.03 -23.42
N ARG A 78 6.28 13.27 -24.51
CA ARG A 78 6.52 12.57 -25.80
C ARG A 78 7.96 12.74 -26.27
N ARG A 79 8.47 13.99 -26.28
CA ARG A 79 9.85 14.29 -26.62
C ARG A 79 10.83 13.59 -25.68
N PHE A 80 10.60 13.68 -24.36
CA PHE A 80 11.40 13.02 -23.34
C PHE A 80 11.48 11.50 -23.53
N LEU A 81 10.34 10.84 -23.80
CA LEU A 81 10.29 9.38 -24.03
C LEU A 81 11.15 8.96 -25.23
N THR A 82 11.14 9.77 -26.30
CA THR A 82 11.95 9.52 -27.50
C THR A 82 13.43 9.79 -27.22
N GLU A 83 13.80 10.93 -26.64
CA GLU A 83 15.18 11.32 -26.36
C GLU A 83 15.86 10.37 -25.37
N GLN A 84 15.13 9.89 -24.37
CA GLN A 84 15.63 8.97 -23.35
C GLN A 84 15.53 7.50 -23.77
N GLN A 85 15.03 7.21 -24.96
CA GLN A 85 14.85 5.84 -25.48
C GLN A 85 14.14 4.93 -24.47
N VAL A 86 13.03 5.41 -23.88
CA VAL A 86 12.25 4.68 -22.88
C VAL A 86 11.58 3.49 -23.53
N ASP A 87 11.81 2.29 -23.00
CA ASP A 87 11.19 1.05 -23.48
C ASP A 87 9.83 0.80 -22.84
N ILE A 88 9.70 1.13 -21.56
CA ILE A 88 8.47 0.93 -20.79
C ILE A 88 8.10 2.18 -20.00
N VAL A 89 6.87 2.63 -20.13
CA VAL A 89 6.25 3.63 -19.26
C VAL A 89 5.27 2.92 -18.33
N HIS A 90 5.54 2.98 -17.03
CA HIS A 90 4.70 2.39 -16.01
C HIS A 90 4.02 3.47 -15.17
N ALA A 91 2.73 3.69 -15.41
CA ALA A 91 1.93 4.66 -14.66
C ALA A 91 1.30 4.02 -13.40
N ARG A 92 1.60 4.62 -12.24
CA ARG A 92 1.17 4.10 -10.93
C ARG A 92 0.06 4.93 -10.28
N SER A 93 -0.49 5.89 -11.00
CA SER A 93 -1.60 6.75 -10.52
C SER A 93 -2.32 7.41 -11.69
N ARG A 94 -3.57 7.82 -11.46
CA ARG A 94 -4.49 8.28 -12.52
C ARG A 94 -4.01 9.50 -13.30
N VAL A 95 -3.53 10.58 -12.65
CA VAL A 95 -3.06 11.78 -13.38
C VAL A 95 -1.80 11.46 -14.21
N PRO A 96 -0.75 10.84 -13.65
CA PRO A 96 0.37 10.35 -14.44
C PRO A 96 -0.04 9.43 -15.60
N ALA A 97 -1.02 8.53 -15.37
CA ALA A 97 -1.51 7.63 -16.40
C ALA A 97 -2.18 8.39 -17.57
N TRP A 98 -2.97 9.43 -17.30
CA TRP A 98 -3.55 10.27 -18.34
C TRP A 98 -2.49 10.98 -19.16
N ILE A 99 -1.48 11.58 -18.52
CA ILE A 99 -0.38 12.27 -19.22
C ILE A 99 0.41 11.26 -20.08
N ALA A 100 0.77 10.10 -19.49
CA ALA A 100 1.50 9.05 -20.17
C ALA A 100 0.72 8.51 -21.39
N TRP A 101 -0.55 8.21 -21.22
CA TRP A 101 -1.39 7.67 -22.28
C TRP A 101 -1.60 8.64 -23.44
N LEU A 102 -1.83 9.94 -23.15
CA LEU A 102 -1.96 10.97 -24.18
C LEU A 102 -0.65 11.18 -24.94
N ALA A 103 0.50 11.13 -24.24
CA ALA A 103 1.81 11.19 -24.88
C ALA A 103 2.01 9.96 -25.78
N TRP A 104 1.78 8.77 -25.21
CA TRP A 104 1.94 7.46 -25.86
C TRP A 104 1.08 7.31 -27.11
N ARG A 105 -0.21 7.67 -27.06
CA ARG A 105 -1.11 7.61 -28.23
C ARG A 105 -0.66 8.48 -29.41
N GLY A 106 0.05 9.55 -29.16
CA GLY A 106 0.52 10.45 -30.19
C GLY A 106 1.91 10.10 -30.72
N MET A 107 2.49 8.96 -30.33
CA MET A 107 3.76 8.43 -30.88
C MET A 107 3.48 7.33 -31.91
N PRO A 108 4.39 7.16 -32.90
CA PRO A 108 4.26 6.07 -33.86
C PRO A 108 4.24 4.70 -33.17
N ALA A 109 3.31 3.82 -33.54
CA ALA A 109 3.09 2.54 -32.87
C ALA A 109 4.33 1.63 -32.78
N LEU A 110 5.21 1.70 -33.78
CA LEU A 110 6.42 0.87 -33.85
C LEU A 110 7.55 1.35 -32.94
N THR A 111 7.56 2.64 -32.54
CA THR A 111 8.66 3.24 -31.77
C THR A 111 8.26 3.71 -30.38
N ARG A 112 6.96 3.77 -30.08
CA ARG A 112 6.47 4.18 -28.75
C ARG A 112 6.85 3.16 -27.69
N PRO A 113 7.12 3.58 -26.42
CA PRO A 113 7.35 2.64 -25.31
C PRO A 113 6.15 1.72 -25.08
N ARG A 114 6.33 0.61 -24.38
CA ARG A 114 5.22 -0.19 -23.86
C ARG A 114 4.55 0.54 -22.72
N PHE A 115 3.24 0.42 -22.60
CA PHE A 115 2.46 1.11 -21.58
C PHE A 115 1.88 0.16 -20.53
N VAL A 116 2.34 0.29 -19.28
CA VAL A 116 1.91 -0.51 -18.13
C VAL A 116 1.20 0.39 -17.11
N THR A 117 0.17 -0.14 -16.48
CA THR A 117 -0.51 0.52 -15.35
C THR A 117 -0.56 -0.41 -14.14
N THR A 118 -0.50 0.14 -12.92
CA THR A 118 -0.82 -0.62 -11.70
C THR A 118 -2.02 -0.02 -10.99
N VAL A 119 -3.02 -0.85 -10.75
CA VAL A 119 -4.21 -0.47 -9.97
C VAL A 119 -3.94 -0.73 -8.50
N HIS A 120 -3.74 0.36 -7.75
CA HIS A 120 -3.36 0.35 -6.32
C HIS A 120 -4.54 0.58 -5.37
N GLY A 121 -5.74 0.74 -5.89
CA GLY A 121 -6.92 1.05 -5.08
C GLY A 121 -8.22 0.75 -5.83
N LEU A 122 -9.28 0.61 -5.07
CA LEU A 122 -10.63 0.49 -5.58
C LEU A 122 -11.17 1.91 -5.83
N TYR A 123 -10.89 2.45 -7.01
CA TYR A 123 -11.26 3.81 -7.38
C TYR A 123 -12.76 3.93 -7.64
N GLY A 124 -13.31 5.15 -7.54
CA GLY A 124 -14.69 5.38 -8.05
C GLY A 124 -14.78 5.03 -9.54
N VAL A 125 -15.82 4.28 -9.92
CA VAL A 125 -16.07 3.87 -11.31
C VAL A 125 -16.54 5.08 -12.11
N ASN A 126 -15.65 5.63 -12.93
CA ASN A 126 -15.91 6.79 -13.78
C ASN A 126 -14.87 6.87 -14.91
N HIS A 127 -15.14 7.72 -15.89
CA HIS A 127 -14.27 7.91 -17.06
C HIS A 127 -12.82 8.30 -16.68
N TYR A 128 -12.64 9.11 -15.63
CA TYR A 128 -11.32 9.52 -15.18
C TYR A 128 -10.50 8.34 -14.61
N SER A 129 -11.14 7.41 -13.90
CA SER A 129 -10.45 6.24 -13.32
C SER A 129 -10.21 5.14 -14.35
N ARG A 130 -10.99 5.11 -15.45
CA ARG A 130 -10.84 4.13 -16.55
C ARG A 130 -9.46 4.15 -17.19
N ILE A 131 -8.70 5.22 -17.06
CA ILE A 131 -7.32 5.31 -17.57
C ILE A 131 -6.43 4.22 -17.01
N MET A 132 -6.69 3.75 -15.80
CA MET A 132 -5.88 2.74 -15.14
C MET A 132 -6.03 1.33 -15.75
N VAL A 133 -7.02 1.13 -16.63
CA VAL A 133 -7.24 -0.12 -17.37
C VAL A 133 -6.93 0.03 -18.87
N ARG A 134 -6.22 1.09 -19.26
CA ARG A 134 -5.80 1.37 -20.64
C ARG A 134 -4.37 0.93 -20.97
N GLY A 135 -3.68 0.29 -20.03
CA GLY A 135 -2.35 -0.26 -20.26
C GLY A 135 -2.36 -1.47 -21.21
N GLU A 136 -1.26 -1.70 -21.95
CA GLU A 136 -1.01 -2.95 -22.70
C GLU A 136 -0.86 -4.12 -21.71
N ARG A 137 -0.50 -3.85 -20.47
CA ARG A 137 -0.61 -4.74 -19.31
C ARG A 137 -1.07 -3.93 -18.09
N ILE A 138 -1.87 -4.58 -17.27
CA ILE A 138 -2.47 -4.00 -16.06
C ILE A 138 -2.04 -4.87 -14.88
N ILE A 139 -1.30 -4.31 -13.95
CA ILE A 139 -0.96 -4.99 -12.70
C ILE A 139 -2.08 -4.74 -11.70
N ALA A 140 -2.72 -5.81 -11.24
CA ALA A 140 -3.64 -5.81 -10.11
C ALA A 140 -2.86 -6.26 -8.85
N VAL A 141 -2.93 -5.49 -7.76
CA VAL A 141 -2.14 -5.78 -6.54
C VAL A 141 -2.74 -6.87 -5.65
N SER A 142 -3.86 -7.46 -6.04
CA SER A 142 -4.55 -8.57 -5.38
C SER A 142 -5.63 -9.14 -6.30
N ASP A 143 -6.19 -10.29 -5.95
CA ASP A 143 -7.36 -10.85 -6.63
C ASP A 143 -8.59 -9.95 -6.47
N THR A 144 -8.80 -9.36 -5.29
CA THR A 144 -9.82 -8.32 -5.07
C THR A 144 -9.73 -7.19 -6.10
N VAL A 145 -8.52 -6.72 -6.40
CA VAL A 145 -8.34 -5.65 -7.39
C VAL A 145 -8.60 -6.15 -8.81
N ARG A 146 -8.19 -7.38 -9.15
CA ARG A 146 -8.52 -8.00 -10.45
C ARG A 146 -10.04 -8.08 -10.63
N ASP A 147 -10.74 -8.63 -9.66
CA ASP A 147 -12.19 -8.82 -9.72
C ASP A 147 -12.93 -7.48 -9.77
N TYR A 148 -12.45 -6.49 -9.00
CA TYR A 148 -12.93 -5.12 -9.10
C TYR A 148 -12.75 -4.53 -10.50
N ILE A 149 -11.58 -4.72 -11.15
CA ILE A 149 -11.35 -4.23 -12.51
C ILE A 149 -12.35 -4.85 -13.48
N LEU A 150 -12.53 -6.16 -13.45
CA LEU A 150 -13.42 -6.89 -14.34
C LEU A 150 -14.89 -6.52 -14.12
N HIS A 151 -15.29 -6.25 -12.89
CA HIS A 151 -16.64 -5.78 -12.57
C HIS A 151 -16.88 -4.33 -12.98
N ALA A 152 -15.92 -3.43 -12.69
CA ALA A 152 -16.05 -2.00 -12.93
C ALA A 152 -15.90 -1.62 -14.41
N TRP A 153 -15.12 -2.38 -15.17
CA TRP A 153 -14.85 -2.19 -16.60
C TRP A 153 -14.89 -3.53 -17.34
N PRO A 154 -16.10 -4.08 -17.58
CA PRO A 154 -16.30 -5.42 -18.16
C PRO A 154 -15.66 -5.61 -19.56
N GLU A 155 -15.42 -4.50 -20.26
CA GLU A 155 -14.72 -4.52 -21.55
C GLU A 155 -13.22 -4.78 -21.44
N THR A 156 -12.67 -4.82 -20.24
CA THR A 156 -11.24 -5.09 -20.02
C THR A 156 -10.99 -6.59 -20.18
N SER A 157 -10.14 -6.96 -21.14
CA SER A 157 -9.76 -8.36 -21.31
C SER A 157 -9.01 -8.89 -20.10
N PRO A 158 -9.41 -10.02 -19.49
CA PRO A 158 -8.69 -10.64 -18.38
C PRO A 158 -7.22 -10.95 -18.73
N ALA A 159 -6.91 -11.23 -20.00
CA ALA A 159 -5.56 -11.52 -20.48
C ALA A 159 -4.59 -10.33 -20.36
N LEU A 160 -5.10 -9.10 -20.20
CA LEU A 160 -4.28 -7.92 -19.97
C LEU A 160 -3.91 -7.75 -18.50
N ILE A 161 -4.61 -8.44 -17.59
CA ILE A 161 -4.45 -8.27 -16.14
C ILE A 161 -3.49 -9.34 -15.62
N ARG A 162 -2.42 -8.89 -14.96
CA ARG A 162 -1.51 -9.74 -14.17
C ARG A 162 -1.70 -9.42 -12.69
N VAL A 163 -2.09 -10.41 -11.90
CA VAL A 163 -2.11 -10.26 -10.44
C VAL A 163 -0.67 -10.37 -9.94
N ILE A 164 -0.17 -9.30 -9.34
CA ILE A 164 1.14 -9.24 -8.69
C ILE A 164 0.91 -8.68 -7.28
N PRO A 165 0.75 -9.54 -6.28
CA PRO A 165 0.54 -9.11 -4.89
C PRO A 165 1.70 -8.26 -4.40
N ARG A 166 1.42 -7.37 -3.43
CA ARG A 166 2.48 -6.63 -2.77
C ARG A 166 3.33 -7.56 -1.93
N GLY A 167 4.64 -7.37 -2.01
CA GLY A 167 5.58 -8.10 -1.20
C GLY A 167 6.04 -7.33 0.04
N VAL A 168 6.57 -8.06 1.01
CA VAL A 168 7.22 -7.54 2.21
C VAL A 168 8.62 -8.18 2.33
N ASP A 169 9.62 -7.35 2.61
CA ASP A 169 10.99 -7.81 2.86
C ASP A 169 11.07 -8.55 4.20
N GLY A 170 11.33 -9.86 4.13
CA GLY A 170 11.49 -10.71 5.31
C GLY A 170 12.70 -10.35 6.18
N GLY A 171 13.76 -9.77 5.60
CA GLY A 171 14.89 -9.26 6.34
C GLY A 171 14.55 -8.01 7.15
N HIS A 172 13.69 -7.16 6.59
CA HIS A 172 13.19 -5.99 7.31
C HIS A 172 12.10 -6.34 8.34
N TYR A 173 11.26 -7.37 8.08
CA TYR A 173 10.21 -7.86 8.99
C TYR A 173 10.45 -9.32 9.38
N PRO A 174 11.54 -9.64 10.13
CA PRO A 174 11.83 -11.01 10.53
C PRO A 174 10.82 -11.50 11.57
N PHE A 175 10.47 -12.78 11.49
CA PHE A 175 9.58 -13.43 12.44
C PHE A 175 10.13 -13.35 13.87
N ALA A 176 9.25 -13.10 14.84
CA ALA A 176 9.62 -12.94 16.27
C ALA A 176 10.62 -11.80 16.54
N TYR A 177 10.62 -10.76 15.68
CA TYR A 177 11.44 -9.58 15.89
C TYR A 177 11.17 -8.93 17.25
N GLN A 178 12.21 -8.54 17.96
CA GLN A 178 12.13 -7.77 19.20
C GLN A 178 12.78 -6.40 18.97
N PRO A 179 12.10 -5.31 19.31
CA PRO A 179 12.69 -3.99 19.31
C PRO A 179 13.81 -3.87 20.33
N ASP A 180 14.72 -2.94 20.11
CA ASP A 180 15.75 -2.59 21.06
C ASP A 180 15.17 -2.24 22.43
N ALA A 181 15.85 -2.65 23.51
CA ALA A 181 15.37 -2.46 24.89
C ALA A 181 15.24 -0.97 25.26
N ALA A 182 16.19 -0.11 24.83
CA ALA A 182 16.13 1.32 25.08
C ALA A 182 14.94 1.97 24.35
N TRP A 183 14.67 1.56 23.08
CA TRP A 183 13.48 2.00 22.35
C TRP A 183 12.21 1.60 23.10
N ARG A 184 12.14 0.35 23.59
CA ARG A 184 10.97 -0.15 24.32
C ARG A 184 10.74 0.63 25.60
N GLN A 185 11.78 0.87 26.39
CA GLN A 185 11.69 1.67 27.61
C GLN A 185 11.18 3.10 27.33
N ASN A 186 11.73 3.77 26.33
CA ASN A 186 11.29 5.11 25.95
C ASN A 186 9.82 5.13 25.47
N PHE A 187 9.41 4.09 24.76
CA PHE A 187 8.03 3.96 24.31
C PHE A 187 7.06 3.76 25.48
N GLU A 188 7.41 2.89 26.43
CA GLU A 188 6.62 2.64 27.65
C GLU A 188 6.52 3.86 28.58
N GLN A 189 7.54 4.73 28.58
CA GLN A 189 7.46 6.04 29.28
C GLN A 189 6.45 6.99 28.60
N SER A 190 6.33 6.92 27.28
CA SER A 190 5.41 7.77 26.52
C SER A 190 3.97 7.25 26.51
N PHE A 191 3.78 5.94 26.64
CA PHE A 191 2.50 5.26 26.58
C PHE A 191 2.39 4.23 27.72
N PRO A 192 1.38 4.32 28.60
CA PRO A 192 1.26 3.45 29.79
C PRO A 192 0.74 2.05 29.40
N ILE A 193 1.55 1.28 28.69
CA ILE A 193 1.22 -0.06 28.17
C ILE A 193 1.68 -1.21 29.07
N ALA A 194 2.50 -0.94 30.08
CA ALA A 194 3.02 -1.96 30.98
C ALA A 194 1.88 -2.73 31.67
N GLY A 195 1.92 -4.07 31.57
CA GLY A 195 0.87 -4.95 32.11
C GLY A 195 -0.47 -4.90 31.38
N LYS A 196 -0.56 -4.20 30.25
CA LYS A 196 -1.78 -4.12 29.43
C LYS A 196 -1.63 -4.90 28.13
N LEU A 197 -2.75 -5.36 27.58
CA LEU A 197 -2.84 -5.98 26.25
C LEU A 197 -2.91 -4.85 25.20
N LEU A 198 -1.85 -4.68 24.42
CA LEU A 198 -1.75 -3.63 23.41
C LEU A 198 -2.50 -4.01 22.14
N LEU A 199 -3.54 -3.23 21.83
CA LEU A 199 -4.28 -3.27 20.57
C LEU A 199 -3.81 -2.14 19.68
N THR A 200 -3.33 -2.43 18.48
CA THR A 200 -2.80 -1.41 17.57
C THR A 200 -3.66 -1.30 16.31
N LEU A 201 -4.11 -0.08 15.99
CA LEU A 201 -4.78 0.26 14.73
C LEU A 201 -3.85 1.14 13.88
N PRO A 202 -3.10 0.56 12.93
CA PRO A 202 -2.22 1.34 12.06
C PRO A 202 -2.98 1.89 10.86
N GLY A 203 -2.66 3.13 10.48
CA GLY A 203 -3.18 3.75 9.28
C GLY A 203 -3.50 5.22 9.43
N ARG A 204 -3.60 5.92 8.29
CA ARG A 204 -3.93 7.34 8.26
C ARG A 204 -5.30 7.62 8.90
N ILE A 205 -5.43 8.74 9.60
CA ILE A 205 -6.68 9.16 10.21
C ILE A 205 -7.69 9.54 9.12
N THR A 206 -8.57 8.60 8.80
CA THR A 206 -9.66 8.79 7.84
C THR A 206 -10.89 8.00 8.29
N ARG A 207 -12.08 8.40 7.86
CA ARG A 207 -13.32 7.69 8.21
C ARG A 207 -13.35 6.23 7.73
N LEU A 208 -12.55 5.92 6.70
CA LEU A 208 -12.51 4.58 6.11
C LEU A 208 -11.76 3.56 6.96
N LYS A 209 -10.87 4.00 7.85
CA LYS A 209 -9.98 3.12 8.62
C LYS A 209 -10.59 2.55 9.92
N GLY A 210 -11.90 2.77 10.18
CA GLY A 210 -12.62 2.14 11.28
C GLY A 210 -12.21 2.61 12.69
N HIS A 211 -11.71 3.85 12.83
CA HIS A 211 -11.32 4.40 14.14
C HIS A 211 -12.48 4.45 15.14
N GLU A 212 -13.71 4.68 14.66
CA GLU A 212 -14.90 4.70 15.52
C GLU A 212 -15.21 3.30 16.04
N ASP A 213 -15.04 2.26 15.21
CA ASP A 213 -15.21 0.85 15.60
C ASP A 213 -14.11 0.45 16.59
N PHE A 214 -12.86 0.90 16.36
CA PHE A 214 -11.74 0.65 17.28
C PHE A 214 -12.01 1.20 18.69
N ILE A 215 -12.47 2.45 18.80
CA ILE A 215 -12.83 3.06 20.08
C ILE A 215 -13.93 2.25 20.78
N GLU A 216 -14.94 1.81 20.03
CA GLU A 216 -16.03 1.01 20.59
C GLU A 216 -15.57 -0.38 21.04
N ILE A 217 -14.68 -1.03 20.27
CA ILE A 217 -14.05 -2.30 20.65
C ILE A 217 -13.30 -2.16 21.98
N VAL A 218 -12.39 -1.19 22.09
CA VAL A 218 -11.63 -0.96 23.33
C VAL A 218 -12.57 -0.69 24.50
N ARG A 219 -13.60 0.17 24.32
CA ARG A 219 -14.60 0.46 25.35
C ARG A 219 -15.28 -0.80 25.87
N ARG A 220 -15.70 -1.70 24.97
CA ARG A 220 -16.42 -2.95 25.35
C ARG A 220 -15.50 -3.98 25.99
N LEU A 221 -14.24 -4.07 25.54
CA LEU A 221 -13.25 -4.94 26.17
C LEU A 221 -12.92 -4.46 27.59
N LYS A 222 -12.78 -3.16 27.80
CA LYS A 222 -12.61 -2.55 29.14
C LYS A 222 -13.80 -2.84 30.05
N LYS A 223 -15.03 -2.71 29.56
CA LYS A 223 -16.25 -3.06 30.31
C LYS A 223 -16.31 -4.53 30.74
N ARG A 224 -15.60 -5.42 30.03
CA ARG A 224 -15.44 -6.83 30.37
C ARG A 224 -14.28 -7.10 31.37
N GLY A 225 -13.65 -6.03 31.90
CA GLY A 225 -12.53 -6.14 32.83
C GLY A 225 -11.18 -6.49 32.18
N MET A 226 -11.08 -6.47 30.83
CA MET A 226 -9.82 -6.77 30.15
C MET A 226 -8.86 -5.59 30.26
N PRO A 227 -7.56 -5.81 30.61
CA PRO A 227 -6.56 -4.75 30.76
C PRO A 227 -6.02 -4.35 29.37
N VAL A 228 -6.88 -3.84 28.47
CA VAL A 228 -6.48 -3.44 27.12
C VAL A 228 -6.03 -1.98 27.06
N TYR A 229 -5.09 -1.71 26.15
CA TYR A 229 -4.68 -0.36 25.75
C TYR A 229 -4.74 -0.23 24.23
N GLY A 230 -5.43 0.77 23.72
CA GLY A 230 -5.61 1.02 22.31
C GLY A 230 -4.61 2.05 21.79
N LEU A 231 -3.87 1.70 20.74
CA LEU A 231 -2.92 2.60 20.10
C LEU A 231 -3.32 2.85 18.65
N ILE A 232 -3.62 4.10 18.30
CA ILE A 232 -3.94 4.54 16.93
C ILE A 232 -2.67 5.14 16.33
N VAL A 233 -2.08 4.44 15.34
CA VAL A 233 -0.78 4.79 14.77
C VAL A 233 -0.97 5.32 13.35
N GLY A 234 -0.88 6.65 13.20
CA GLY A 234 -0.96 7.30 11.90
C GLY A 234 -1.31 8.78 12.00
N GLY A 235 -0.90 9.52 10.97
CA GLY A 235 -1.12 10.95 10.89
C GLY A 235 -2.48 11.34 10.29
N ALA A 236 -2.93 12.54 10.62
CA ALA A 236 -4.05 13.23 9.98
C ALA A 236 -3.52 14.33 9.06
N THR A 237 -3.93 14.32 7.78
CA THR A 237 -3.67 15.45 6.89
C THR A 237 -4.42 16.70 7.33
N ALA A 238 -4.04 17.88 6.84
CA ALA A 238 -4.70 19.15 7.19
C ALA A 238 -6.23 19.06 7.00
N SER A 239 -6.70 18.43 5.94
CA SER A 239 -8.14 18.25 5.66
C SER A 239 -8.84 17.27 6.62
N LYS A 240 -8.11 16.52 7.44
CA LYS A 240 -8.63 15.51 8.38
C LYS A 240 -8.51 15.90 9.85
N GLN A 241 -7.96 17.06 10.17
CA GLN A 241 -7.81 17.53 11.55
C GLN A 241 -9.15 17.62 12.31
N ARG A 242 -10.21 18.07 11.62
CA ARG A 242 -11.57 18.10 12.21
C ARG A 242 -12.07 16.68 12.59
N TYR A 243 -11.74 15.68 11.79
CA TYR A 243 -12.10 14.30 12.11
C TYR A 243 -11.28 13.74 13.27
N LEU A 244 -9.99 14.02 13.32
CA LEU A 244 -9.16 13.68 14.48
C LEU A 244 -9.70 14.29 15.78
N ALA A 245 -10.03 15.59 15.76
CA ALA A 245 -10.62 16.27 16.92
C ALA A 245 -11.95 15.63 17.38
N LYS A 246 -12.79 15.18 16.41
CA LYS A 246 -14.03 14.42 16.72
C LYS A 246 -13.72 13.10 17.43
N LEU A 247 -12.71 12.35 16.99
CA LEU A 247 -12.32 11.09 17.63
C LEU A 247 -11.77 11.32 19.05
N GLN A 248 -10.92 12.32 19.22
CA GLN A 248 -10.39 12.72 20.53
C GLN A 248 -11.49 13.16 21.50
N TYR A 249 -12.46 13.93 21.01
CA TYR A 249 -13.64 14.30 21.81
C TYR A 249 -14.44 13.06 22.24
N ARG A 250 -14.69 12.13 21.31
CA ARG A 250 -15.41 10.87 21.61
C ARG A 250 -14.69 10.05 22.68
N ILE A 251 -13.36 9.93 22.60
CA ILE A 251 -12.55 9.20 23.60
C ILE A 251 -12.73 9.83 24.98
N ARG A 252 -12.64 11.17 25.10
CA ARG A 252 -12.86 11.87 26.38
C ARG A 252 -14.28 11.69 26.93
N THR A 253 -15.29 11.84 26.05
CA THR A 253 -16.71 11.67 26.46
C THR A 253 -17.02 10.25 26.97
N LEU A 254 -16.28 9.25 26.48
CA LEU A 254 -16.41 7.85 26.88
C LEU A 254 -15.51 7.48 28.09
N GLY A 255 -14.71 8.42 28.62
CA GLY A 255 -13.78 8.20 29.72
C GLY A 255 -12.61 7.25 29.37
N LEU A 256 -12.16 7.28 28.11
CA LEU A 256 -11.12 6.37 27.59
C LEU A 256 -9.77 7.07 27.32
N GLN A 257 -9.56 8.28 27.85
CA GLN A 257 -8.34 9.07 27.62
C GLN A 257 -7.07 8.38 28.16
N ASP A 258 -7.21 7.51 29.16
CA ASP A 258 -6.12 6.74 29.76
C ASP A 258 -5.97 5.34 29.16
N ASP A 259 -6.83 4.99 28.21
CA ASP A 259 -6.90 3.66 27.59
C ASP A 259 -6.68 3.70 26.08
N ILE A 260 -6.75 4.87 25.43
CA ILE A 260 -6.53 5.03 23.98
C ILE A 260 -5.65 6.23 23.69
N ALA A 261 -4.58 6.04 22.95
CA ALA A 261 -3.70 7.11 22.49
C ALA A 261 -3.58 7.19 20.97
N PHE A 262 -3.28 8.41 20.49
CA PHE A 262 -2.86 8.67 19.12
C PHE A 262 -1.35 8.96 19.12
N THR A 263 -0.59 8.21 18.34
CA THR A 263 0.86 8.44 18.24
C THR A 263 1.24 9.49 17.21
N GLY A 264 0.30 9.87 16.32
CA GLY A 264 0.64 10.58 15.10
C GLY A 264 1.34 9.66 14.09
N GLN A 265 1.98 10.26 13.08
CA GLN A 265 2.79 9.52 12.12
C GLN A 265 4.08 9.03 12.78
N ARG A 266 4.41 7.75 12.55
CA ARG A 266 5.60 7.07 13.09
C ARG A 266 6.40 6.46 11.97
N ASP A 267 7.72 6.56 12.04
CA ASP A 267 8.64 5.88 11.11
C ASP A 267 9.11 4.52 11.68
N ASP A 268 8.91 4.29 12.98
CA ASP A 268 9.22 3.06 13.71
C ASP A 268 8.01 2.12 13.87
N LEU A 269 7.09 2.13 12.91
CA LEU A 269 5.88 1.29 12.94
C LEU A 269 6.20 -0.20 13.14
N LYS A 270 7.30 -0.70 12.57
CA LYS A 270 7.75 -2.08 12.78
C LYS A 270 7.90 -2.43 14.28
N ASN A 271 8.53 -1.55 15.03
CA ASN A 271 8.73 -1.75 16.47
C ASN A 271 7.40 -1.77 17.23
N ILE A 272 6.47 -0.86 16.87
CA ILE A 272 5.15 -0.79 17.48
C ILE A 272 4.33 -2.06 17.17
N LEU A 273 4.37 -2.53 15.92
CA LEU A 273 3.72 -3.79 15.54
C LEU A 273 4.30 -4.95 16.35
N ALA A 274 5.62 -5.04 16.48
CA ALA A 274 6.31 -6.15 17.15
C ALA A 274 5.96 -6.28 18.66
N ILE A 275 5.59 -5.19 19.32
CA ILE A 275 5.16 -5.24 20.74
C ILE A 275 3.64 -5.35 20.91
N SER A 276 2.87 -5.37 19.82
CA SER A 276 1.41 -5.44 19.87
C SER A 276 0.94 -6.86 20.21
N ASN A 277 -0.06 -6.98 21.07
CA ASN A 277 -0.73 -8.26 21.31
C ASN A 277 -1.70 -8.63 20.19
N LEU A 278 -2.30 -7.61 19.53
CA LEU A 278 -3.17 -7.79 18.39
C LEU A 278 -3.17 -6.51 17.53
N VAL A 279 -2.97 -6.66 16.25
CA VAL A 279 -3.12 -5.57 15.27
C VAL A 279 -4.52 -5.65 14.66
N LEU A 280 -5.18 -4.49 14.53
CA LEU A 280 -6.53 -4.42 13.96
C LEU A 280 -6.53 -3.73 12.61
N SER A 281 -7.20 -4.34 11.64
CA SER A 281 -7.45 -3.77 10.30
C SER A 281 -8.96 -3.64 10.08
N LEU A 282 -9.51 -2.50 10.50
CA LEU A 282 -10.96 -2.25 10.57
C LEU A 282 -11.45 -1.33 9.44
N SER A 283 -10.82 -1.36 8.29
CA SER A 283 -11.25 -0.54 7.15
C SER A 283 -12.67 -0.89 6.75
N ARG A 284 -13.57 0.13 6.73
CA ARG A 284 -15.00 -0.04 6.41
C ARG A 284 -15.27 -0.19 4.91
N GLN A 285 -14.27 0.03 4.09
CA GLN A 285 -14.29 -0.28 2.66
C GLN A 285 -13.15 -1.24 2.33
N PRO A 286 -13.31 -2.12 1.35
CA PRO A 286 -12.27 -3.06 0.96
C PRO A 286 -10.95 -2.34 0.66
N GLU A 287 -9.88 -2.81 1.27
CA GLU A 287 -8.53 -2.37 0.91
C GLU A 287 -8.03 -3.15 -0.30
N SER A 288 -7.23 -2.50 -1.11
CA SER A 288 -6.67 -3.12 -2.31
C SER A 288 -5.69 -4.26 -2.00
N PHE A 289 -5.00 -4.23 -0.84
CA PHE A 289 -4.08 -5.29 -0.42
C PHE A 289 -4.05 -5.47 1.10
N GLY A 290 -3.66 -4.44 1.88
CA GLY A 290 -3.49 -4.57 3.33
C GLY A 290 -2.03 -4.81 3.73
N ARG A 291 -1.09 -3.99 3.20
CA ARG A 291 0.35 -4.16 3.46
C ARG A 291 0.68 -4.25 4.95
N THR A 292 0.08 -3.41 5.79
CA THR A 292 0.34 -3.41 7.24
C THR A 292 -0.14 -4.69 7.94
N THR A 293 -1.22 -5.30 7.44
CA THR A 293 -1.66 -6.63 7.88
C THR A 293 -0.58 -7.67 7.62
N LEU A 294 -0.01 -7.67 6.41
CA LEU A 294 1.07 -8.58 6.05
C LEU A 294 2.34 -8.31 6.87
N GLU A 295 2.71 -7.05 7.06
CA GLU A 295 3.87 -6.64 7.87
C GLU A 295 3.77 -7.17 9.31
N ALA A 296 2.60 -7.06 9.94
CA ALA A 296 2.36 -7.59 11.30
C ALA A 296 2.42 -9.13 11.34
N LEU A 297 1.78 -9.81 10.39
CA LEU A 297 1.81 -11.28 10.31
C LEU A 297 3.23 -11.82 10.06
N ARG A 298 4.03 -11.13 9.25
CA ARG A 298 5.45 -11.48 9.03
C ARG A 298 6.27 -11.39 10.32
N LEU A 299 5.99 -10.43 11.19
CA LEU A 299 6.60 -10.33 12.53
C LEU A 299 6.11 -11.43 13.49
N GLY A 300 5.13 -12.25 13.12
CA GLY A 300 4.50 -13.23 14.00
C GLY A 300 3.40 -12.62 14.90
N ILE A 301 2.95 -11.40 14.61
CA ILE A 301 1.95 -10.72 15.41
C ILE A 301 0.55 -11.01 14.87
N PRO A 302 -0.39 -11.48 15.71
CA PRO A 302 -1.78 -11.73 15.32
C PRO A 302 -2.44 -10.46 14.75
N VAL A 303 -3.24 -10.67 13.69
CA VAL A 303 -4.03 -9.58 13.08
C VAL A 303 -5.49 -9.99 13.05
N ALA A 304 -6.39 -9.10 13.46
CA ALA A 304 -7.81 -9.25 13.23
C ALA A 304 -8.32 -8.13 12.31
N GLY A 305 -9.08 -8.49 11.28
CA GLY A 305 -9.55 -7.55 10.28
C GLY A 305 -10.88 -7.94 9.65
N TYR A 306 -11.60 -6.96 9.13
CA TYR A 306 -12.86 -7.20 8.46
C TYR A 306 -12.68 -8.08 7.21
N ALA A 307 -13.55 -9.07 7.06
CA ALA A 307 -13.47 -10.14 6.05
C ALA A 307 -13.87 -9.65 4.65
N HIS A 308 -13.16 -8.64 4.15
CA HIS A 308 -13.33 -8.13 2.79
C HIS A 308 -12.04 -7.50 2.23
N GLY A 309 -11.92 -7.44 0.91
CA GLY A 309 -10.79 -6.86 0.22
C GLY A 309 -9.49 -7.67 0.39
N GLY A 310 -8.36 -7.05 0.05
CA GLY A 310 -7.05 -7.70 0.15
C GLY A 310 -6.63 -8.07 1.57
N VAL A 311 -7.20 -7.44 2.60
CA VAL A 311 -6.98 -7.85 3.99
C VAL A 311 -7.57 -9.24 4.23
N ALA A 312 -8.78 -9.51 3.72
CA ALA A 312 -9.38 -10.83 3.82
C ALA A 312 -8.57 -11.88 3.05
N GLU A 313 -8.05 -11.57 1.86
CA GLU A 313 -7.17 -12.48 1.11
C GLU A 313 -5.95 -12.89 1.94
N ILE A 314 -5.26 -11.93 2.55
CA ILE A 314 -4.09 -12.18 3.39
C ILE A 314 -4.47 -13.02 4.63
N LEU A 315 -5.57 -12.66 5.30
CA LEU A 315 -6.01 -13.38 6.50
C LEU A 315 -6.47 -14.80 6.17
N HIS A 316 -7.22 -15.02 5.09
CA HIS A 316 -7.58 -16.36 4.63
C HIS A 316 -6.35 -17.22 4.35
N ALA A 317 -5.33 -16.66 3.72
CA ALA A 317 -4.12 -17.38 3.35
C ALA A 317 -3.21 -17.69 4.56
N ILE A 318 -3.11 -16.76 5.54
CA ILE A 318 -2.08 -16.84 6.59
C ILE A 318 -2.70 -17.04 7.98
N TYR A 319 -3.76 -16.32 8.32
CA TYR A 319 -4.30 -16.27 9.67
C TYR A 319 -5.85 -16.20 9.69
N PRO A 320 -6.55 -17.27 9.27
CA PRO A 320 -8.01 -17.28 9.20
C PRO A 320 -8.70 -16.99 10.54
N ALA A 321 -8.02 -17.26 11.65
CA ALA A 321 -8.50 -16.95 12.99
C ALA A 321 -8.79 -15.46 13.21
N GLY A 322 -8.15 -14.57 12.43
CA GLY A 322 -8.29 -13.12 12.52
C GLY A 322 -9.43 -12.51 11.71
N LEU A 323 -10.21 -13.30 10.98
CA LEU A 323 -11.32 -12.79 10.18
C LEU A 323 -12.48 -12.31 11.07
N LEU A 324 -12.96 -11.09 10.82
CA LEU A 324 -14.03 -10.42 11.53
C LEU A 324 -15.18 -10.09 10.58
N GLU A 325 -16.42 -10.28 11.04
CA GLU A 325 -17.61 -9.84 10.31
C GLU A 325 -17.82 -8.34 10.49
N GLN A 326 -17.96 -7.61 9.39
CA GLN A 326 -18.27 -6.17 9.42
C GLN A 326 -19.70 -5.95 9.93
N ASP A 327 -19.92 -4.78 10.58
CA ASP A 327 -21.20 -4.34 11.14
C ASP A 327 -21.81 -5.24 12.24
N GLN A 328 -21.02 -6.18 12.77
CA GLN A 328 -21.40 -7.05 13.88
C GLN A 328 -20.47 -6.83 15.09
N ILE A 329 -20.55 -5.64 15.67
CA ILE A 329 -19.60 -5.20 16.71
C ILE A 329 -19.55 -6.13 17.93
N ASP A 330 -20.67 -6.76 18.32
CA ASP A 330 -20.70 -7.69 19.44
C ASP A 330 -19.91 -8.96 19.14
N LYS A 331 -20.09 -9.56 17.96
CA LYS A 331 -19.29 -10.70 17.51
C LYS A 331 -17.81 -10.35 17.36
N THR A 332 -17.53 -9.16 16.81
CA THR A 332 -16.16 -8.62 16.69
C THR A 332 -15.48 -8.56 18.05
N VAL A 333 -16.13 -7.96 19.05
CA VAL A 333 -15.59 -7.86 20.43
C VAL A 333 -15.39 -9.23 21.06
N MET A 334 -16.34 -10.16 20.89
CA MET A 334 -16.22 -11.54 21.40
C MET A 334 -15.03 -12.25 20.77
N ARG A 335 -14.86 -12.14 19.43
CA ARG A 335 -13.74 -12.76 18.72
C ARG A 335 -12.41 -12.20 19.16
N ILE A 336 -12.29 -10.87 19.27
CA ILE A 336 -11.08 -10.22 19.76
C ILE A 336 -10.76 -10.63 21.20
N ALA A 337 -11.75 -10.65 22.09
CA ALA A 337 -11.58 -11.14 23.47
C ALA A 337 -11.07 -12.58 23.51
N GLN A 338 -11.60 -13.46 22.67
CA GLN A 338 -11.14 -14.85 22.54
C GLN A 338 -9.68 -14.93 22.07
N LEU A 339 -9.31 -14.18 21.03
CA LEU A 339 -7.94 -14.15 20.50
C LEU A 339 -6.93 -13.63 21.53
N LEU A 340 -7.33 -12.68 22.38
CA LEU A 340 -6.48 -12.14 23.45
C LEU A 340 -6.34 -13.11 24.63
N ALA A 341 -7.41 -13.84 24.97
CA ALA A 341 -7.41 -14.81 26.07
C ALA A 341 -6.75 -16.14 25.68
N GLN A 342 -6.92 -16.54 24.43
CA GLN A 342 -6.39 -17.78 23.85
C GLN A 342 -5.72 -17.47 22.52
N PRO A 343 -4.48 -16.95 22.53
CA PRO A 343 -3.77 -16.57 21.32
C PRO A 343 -3.57 -17.77 20.39
N VAL A 344 -4.01 -17.61 19.14
CA VAL A 344 -3.69 -18.54 18.06
C VAL A 344 -2.33 -18.12 17.48
N ALA A 345 -1.40 -19.05 17.36
CA ALA A 345 -0.08 -18.75 16.82
C ALA A 345 -0.18 -18.34 15.34
N VAL A 346 0.54 -17.29 14.97
CA VAL A 346 0.72 -16.93 13.57
C VAL A 346 1.73 -17.90 12.96
N PRO A 347 1.42 -18.56 11.82
CA PRO A 347 2.36 -19.48 11.20
C PRO A 347 3.61 -18.73 10.71
N GLN A 348 4.78 -19.31 10.96
CA GLN A 348 6.01 -18.83 10.37
C GLN A 348 6.09 -19.26 8.91
N GLY A 349 6.41 -18.32 8.01
CA GLY A 349 6.52 -18.63 6.59
C GLY A 349 6.95 -17.41 5.77
N ASP A 350 7.39 -17.66 4.55
CA ASP A 350 7.74 -16.59 3.60
C ASP A 350 6.53 -16.18 2.76
N PHE A 351 5.50 -15.69 3.42
CA PHE A 351 4.27 -15.24 2.79
C PHE A 351 4.46 -13.92 2.07
N TYR A 352 4.08 -13.87 0.79
CA TYR A 352 4.18 -12.69 -0.06
C TYR A 352 5.58 -12.03 0.00
N PRO A 353 6.67 -12.76 -0.34
CA PRO A 353 8.01 -12.20 -0.30
C PRO A 353 8.15 -11.04 -1.28
N LEU A 354 8.92 -10.02 -0.90
CA LEU A 354 9.21 -8.88 -1.76
C LEU A 354 9.84 -9.32 -3.08
N GLN A 355 10.74 -10.29 -3.03
CA GLN A 355 11.43 -10.79 -4.23
C GLN A 355 10.46 -11.34 -5.27
N ALA A 356 9.45 -12.13 -4.89
CA ALA A 356 8.45 -12.64 -5.82
C ALA A 356 7.63 -11.54 -6.51
N MET A 357 7.32 -10.44 -5.79
CA MET A 357 6.69 -9.26 -6.39
C MET A 357 7.62 -8.58 -7.41
N LEU A 358 8.90 -8.46 -7.07
CA LEU A 358 9.90 -7.83 -7.94
C LEU A 358 10.13 -8.67 -9.20
N ASP A 359 10.39 -9.97 -9.05
CA ASP A 359 10.60 -10.90 -10.17
C ASP A 359 9.40 -10.89 -11.12
N SER A 360 8.18 -11.06 -10.58
CA SER A 360 6.97 -11.02 -11.39
C SER A 360 6.76 -9.70 -12.13
N THR A 361 7.24 -8.57 -11.56
CA THR A 361 7.15 -7.25 -12.20
C THR A 361 8.19 -7.12 -13.31
N LEU A 362 9.42 -7.57 -13.08
CA LEU A 362 10.49 -7.56 -14.07
C LEU A 362 10.19 -8.50 -15.24
N ASP A 363 9.65 -9.69 -14.95
CA ASP A 363 9.22 -10.65 -15.97
C ASP A 363 8.11 -10.08 -16.85
N LEU A 364 7.11 -9.40 -16.25
CA LEU A 364 6.07 -8.70 -17.02
C LEU A 364 6.68 -7.64 -17.95
N TYR A 365 7.70 -6.90 -17.50
CA TYR A 365 8.38 -5.93 -18.35
C TYR A 365 9.15 -6.60 -19.49
N LYS A 366 9.89 -7.68 -19.22
CA LYS A 366 10.64 -8.46 -20.23
C LYS A 366 9.69 -9.06 -21.25
N ASP A 367 8.63 -9.74 -20.81
CA ASP A 367 7.63 -10.34 -21.69
C ASP A 367 7.01 -9.30 -22.62
N LEU A 368 6.66 -8.12 -22.07
CA LEU A 368 6.03 -7.06 -22.84
C LEU A 368 7.02 -6.40 -23.81
N PHE A 369 8.27 -6.25 -23.43
CA PHE A 369 9.33 -5.70 -24.28
C PHE A 369 9.62 -6.60 -25.48
N LEU A 370 9.71 -7.91 -25.27
CA LEU A 370 9.99 -8.91 -26.30
C LEU A 370 8.77 -9.21 -27.20
N ALA A 371 7.56 -8.88 -26.74
CA ALA A 371 6.35 -9.12 -27.51
C ALA A 371 6.33 -8.31 -28.82
N PRO A 372 5.88 -8.90 -29.95
CA PRO A 372 5.81 -8.17 -31.21
C PRO A 372 4.96 -6.90 -31.10
N ARG A 373 5.45 -5.81 -31.69
CA ARG A 373 4.72 -4.53 -31.75
C ARG A 373 3.62 -4.63 -32.82
N ARG A 374 2.37 -4.39 -32.41
CA ARG A 374 1.24 -4.38 -33.34
C ARG A 374 1.05 -2.98 -33.91
N PRO A 375 0.90 -2.83 -35.25
CA PRO A 375 0.74 -1.51 -35.88
C PRO A 375 -0.51 -0.74 -35.44
N ASN A 376 -1.57 -1.45 -35.00
CA ASN A 376 -2.92 -0.91 -34.75
C ASN A 376 -3.48 -1.22 -33.34
N ALA A 377 -2.68 -1.19 -32.30
CA ALA A 377 -3.17 -1.34 -30.94
C ALA A 377 -3.35 0.03 -30.23
#